data_803500a93ad18182240c5ec8deadd380
#
_entry.id   803500a93ad18182240c5ec8deadd380
#
_cell.length_a   1.000
_cell.length_b   1.000
_cell.length_c   1.000
_cell.angle_alpha   90.00
_cell.angle_beta   90.00
_cell.angle_gamma   90.00
#
_symmetry.space_group_name_H-M   'P 1'
#
loop_
_entity.id
_entity.type
_entity.pdbx_description
1 polymer ?
#
loop_
_entity_poly.entity_id
_entity_poly.type
_entity_poly.pdbx_seq_one_letter_code
_entity_poly.pdbx_strand_id
1 'polypeptide(L)'
;VYKRQRSTLQSKLTDASITEEAVSGRLWIDAYAAMHDSSIGKLTDIGSASVDSVQIIGVGGDFFQFHPLNMISGSVFSENDISKDRVVLDENTAWTLFGAYDIAGKTVTIEGRQFVIAGVYKPSDNKYEKYARGDQSYLFMDYDTFQTLFEGTGITAYEAVLPNPVKGFALTALKTAF
;
A
#
# COMPACT_ATOMS: atom_id res chain seq x y z
N VAL A 1 0.89 7.60 15.86
CA VAL A 1 -0.40 8.31 15.66
C VAL A 1 -1.45 7.33 15.14
N TYR A 2 -1.25 6.68 13.99
CA TYR A 2 -2.21 5.76 13.36
C TYR A 2 -2.75 4.65 14.29
N LYS A 3 -1.87 3.90 14.99
CA LYS A 3 -2.29 2.82 15.91
C LYS A 3 -3.22 3.33 17.01
N ARG A 4 -3.02 4.55 17.49
CA ARG A 4 -3.90 5.20 18.50
C ARG A 4 -5.26 5.54 17.89
N GLN A 5 -5.30 6.07 16.68
CA GLN A 5 -6.52 6.44 15.98
C GLN A 5 -7.39 5.21 15.72
N ARG A 6 -6.79 4.11 15.24
CA ARG A 6 -7.47 2.82 15.03
C ARG A 6 -8.04 2.27 16.33
N SER A 7 -7.28 2.34 17.44
CA SER A 7 -7.76 1.94 18.77
C SER A 7 -8.92 2.81 19.25
N THR A 8 -8.89 4.11 19.01
CA THR A 8 -10.00 5.02 19.35
C THR A 8 -11.26 4.67 18.57
N LEU A 9 -11.12 4.36 17.27
CA LEU A 9 -12.23 3.94 16.43
C LEU A 9 -12.86 2.64 16.94
N GLN A 10 -12.03 1.65 17.25
CA GLN A 10 -12.47 0.37 17.82
C GLN A 10 -13.24 0.58 19.14
N SER A 11 -12.73 1.45 20.03
CA SER A 11 -13.42 1.78 21.28
C SER A 11 -14.81 2.38 21.04
N LYS A 12 -14.93 3.30 20.06
CA LYS A 12 -16.22 3.91 19.70
C LYS A 12 -17.25 2.89 19.20
N LEU A 13 -16.81 1.90 18.43
CA LEU A 13 -17.68 0.81 17.98
C LEU A 13 -18.13 -0.06 19.16
N THR A 14 -17.22 -0.41 20.05
CA THR A 14 -17.53 -1.18 21.26
C THR A 14 -18.49 -0.44 22.18
N ASP A 15 -18.29 0.85 22.41
CA ASP A 15 -19.18 1.70 23.21
C ASP A 15 -20.60 1.77 22.64
N ALA A 16 -20.74 1.62 21.33
CA ALA A 16 -22.02 1.53 20.64
C ALA A 16 -22.60 0.09 20.61
N SER A 17 -22.02 -0.86 21.34
CA SER A 17 -22.38 -2.28 21.35
C SER A 17 -22.23 -2.97 19.98
N ILE A 18 -21.38 -2.40 19.12
CA ILE A 18 -21.03 -3.01 17.83
C ILE A 18 -19.76 -3.82 18.05
N THR A 19 -19.91 -5.14 18.21
CA THR A 19 -18.80 -6.07 18.48
C THR A 19 -18.73 -7.16 17.41
N GLU A 20 -17.58 -7.76 17.24
CA GLU A 20 -17.38 -8.87 16.27
C GLU A 20 -18.24 -10.09 16.60
N GLU A 21 -18.57 -10.30 17.86
CA GLU A 21 -19.48 -11.36 18.31
C GLU A 21 -20.92 -11.15 17.85
N ALA A 22 -21.33 -9.88 17.70
CA ALA A 22 -22.68 -9.54 17.21
C ALA A 22 -22.79 -9.58 15.69
N VAL A 23 -21.69 -9.58 14.97
CA VAL A 23 -21.64 -9.57 13.50
C VAL A 23 -20.69 -10.71 13.09
N SER A 24 -21.20 -11.83 12.62
CA SER A 24 -20.37 -12.96 12.20
C SER A 24 -19.30 -12.54 11.16
N GLY A 25 -18.14 -12.04 11.61
CA GLY A 25 -17.04 -11.63 10.75
C GLY A 25 -16.33 -10.36 11.20
N ARG A 26 -15.47 -9.83 10.33
CA ARG A 26 -14.75 -8.57 10.57
C ARG A 26 -15.75 -7.42 10.66
N LEU A 27 -15.65 -6.68 11.75
CA LEU A 27 -16.54 -5.58 12.06
C LEU A 27 -16.38 -4.41 11.08
N TRP A 28 -15.16 -4.18 10.65
CA TRP A 28 -14.79 -3.09 9.74
C TRP A 28 -13.47 -3.40 9.04
N ILE A 29 -13.25 -2.73 7.93
CA ILE A 29 -12.00 -2.79 7.17
C ILE A 29 -11.47 -1.37 6.97
N ASP A 30 -10.17 -1.23 6.97
CA ASP A 30 -9.50 0.03 6.71
C ASP A 30 -8.27 -0.14 5.83
N ALA A 31 -7.90 0.94 5.18
CA ALA A 31 -6.71 1.05 4.38
C ALA A 31 -6.03 2.39 4.65
N TYR A 32 -4.72 2.42 4.56
CA TYR A 32 -3.95 3.64 4.71
C TYR A 32 -2.70 3.61 3.83
N ALA A 33 -2.26 4.80 3.45
CA ALA A 33 -1.09 4.98 2.61
C ALA A 33 -0.27 6.20 3.01
N ALA A 34 1.02 6.12 2.76
CA ALA A 34 1.96 7.24 2.77
C ALA A 34 2.78 7.20 1.48
N MET A 35 3.30 8.35 1.04
CA MET A 35 4.01 8.48 -0.22
C MET A 35 5.34 9.17 -0.03
N HIS A 36 6.35 8.71 -0.77
CA HIS A 36 7.67 9.33 -0.84
C HIS A 36 8.29 9.09 -2.21
N ASP A 37 8.93 10.11 -2.79
CA ASP A 37 9.64 9.97 -4.06
C ASP A 37 11.07 9.51 -3.80
N SER A 38 11.50 8.45 -4.48
CA SER A 38 12.85 7.92 -4.39
C SER A 38 13.32 7.31 -5.71
N SER A 39 14.57 6.89 -5.77
CA SER A 39 15.11 6.09 -6.84
C SER A 39 15.11 4.62 -6.48
N ILE A 40 14.95 3.76 -7.48
CA ILE A 40 15.10 2.32 -7.30
C ILE A 40 16.16 1.80 -8.26
N GLY A 41 16.91 0.81 -7.81
CA GLY A 41 17.98 0.23 -8.58
C GLY A 41 17.94 -1.30 -8.60
N LYS A 42 18.63 -1.85 -9.57
CA LYS A 42 18.95 -3.27 -9.68
C LYS A 42 20.46 -3.41 -9.82
N LEU A 43 21.06 -4.16 -8.94
CA LEU A 43 22.46 -4.57 -9.06
C LEU A 43 22.54 -5.86 -9.89
N THR A 44 23.40 -5.88 -10.89
CA THR A 44 23.71 -7.07 -11.68
C THR A 44 25.23 -7.26 -11.80
N ASP A 45 25.68 -8.47 -12.10
CA ASP A 45 27.10 -8.78 -12.30
C ASP A 45 27.73 -8.00 -13.49
N ILE A 46 26.91 -7.43 -14.37
CA ILE A 46 27.33 -6.76 -15.61
C ILE A 46 27.13 -5.23 -15.54
N GLY A 47 26.49 -4.73 -14.48
CA GLY A 47 26.21 -3.29 -14.31
C GLY A 47 25.01 -3.02 -13.42
N SER A 48 24.65 -1.74 -13.29
CA SER A 48 23.48 -1.30 -12.56
C SER A 48 22.44 -0.69 -13.52
N ALA A 49 21.18 -1.00 -13.31
CA ALA A 49 20.07 -0.27 -13.90
C ALA A 49 19.31 0.47 -12.79
N SER A 50 18.87 1.68 -13.05
CA SER A 50 18.09 2.48 -12.10
C SER A 50 16.91 3.18 -12.76
N VAL A 51 15.91 3.51 -11.96
CA VAL A 51 14.84 4.45 -12.28
C VAL A 51 14.90 5.54 -11.22
N ASP A 52 15.14 6.78 -11.64
CA ASP A 52 15.51 7.87 -10.75
C ASP A 52 14.30 8.55 -10.06
N SER A 53 13.11 8.35 -10.58
CA SER A 53 11.89 8.95 -10.00
C SER A 53 10.77 7.93 -9.98
N VAL A 54 10.61 7.30 -8.82
CA VAL A 54 9.51 6.38 -8.53
C VAL A 54 8.81 6.85 -7.28
N GLN A 55 7.50 6.97 -7.33
CA GLN A 55 6.72 7.24 -6.14
C GLN A 55 6.52 5.95 -5.36
N ILE A 56 7.16 5.86 -4.21
CA ILE A 56 7.04 4.73 -3.30
C ILE A 56 5.84 4.95 -2.40
N ILE A 57 4.92 4.00 -2.39
CA ILE A 57 3.69 4.04 -1.62
C ILE A 57 3.76 2.95 -0.55
N GLY A 58 3.93 3.38 0.70
CA GLY A 58 3.79 2.51 1.86
C GLY A 58 2.32 2.29 2.19
N VAL A 59 1.85 1.05 2.10
CA VAL A 59 0.44 0.68 2.26
C VAL A 59 0.23 -0.29 3.40
N GLY A 60 -0.91 -0.17 4.08
CA GLY A 60 -1.29 -1.08 5.16
C GLY A 60 -2.81 -1.27 5.27
N GLY A 61 -3.20 -2.14 6.19
CA GLY A 61 -4.58 -2.59 6.29
C GLY A 61 -4.99 -3.42 5.07
N ASP A 62 -6.23 -3.24 4.65
CA ASP A 62 -6.81 -3.93 3.48
C ASP A 62 -6.62 -3.16 2.18
N PHE A 63 -5.51 -2.44 2.00
CA PHE A 63 -5.29 -1.50 0.90
C PHE A 63 -5.65 -2.09 -0.47
N PHE A 64 -5.20 -3.30 -0.79
CA PHE A 64 -5.47 -3.93 -2.09
C PHE A 64 -6.90 -4.45 -2.25
N GLN A 65 -7.72 -4.46 -1.19
CA GLN A 65 -9.16 -4.67 -1.30
C GLN A 65 -9.89 -3.39 -1.72
N PHE A 66 -9.42 -2.23 -1.26
CA PHE A 66 -9.93 -0.92 -1.68
C PHE A 66 -9.43 -0.55 -3.09
N HIS A 67 -8.18 -0.88 -3.38
CA HIS A 67 -7.48 -0.53 -4.61
C HIS A 67 -6.94 -1.80 -5.30
N PRO A 68 -7.81 -2.60 -5.94
CA PRO A 68 -7.38 -3.81 -6.63
C PRO A 68 -6.46 -3.47 -7.81
N LEU A 69 -5.31 -4.15 -7.89
CA LEU A 69 -4.35 -3.99 -8.97
C LEU A 69 -4.57 -5.04 -10.07
N ASN A 70 -4.40 -4.63 -11.33
CA ASN A 70 -4.39 -5.54 -12.46
C ASN A 70 -3.01 -6.20 -12.57
N MET A 71 -2.83 -7.35 -11.93
CA MET A 71 -1.54 -8.06 -11.89
C MET A 71 -1.21 -8.70 -13.24
N ILE A 72 0.03 -8.47 -13.72
CA ILE A 72 0.61 -9.11 -14.93
C ILE A 72 1.38 -10.36 -14.52
N SER A 73 2.13 -10.29 -13.42
CA SER A 73 2.95 -11.38 -12.88
C SER A 73 2.96 -11.33 -11.36
N GLY A 74 3.06 -12.49 -10.72
CA GLY A 74 3.07 -12.61 -9.27
C GLY A 74 1.76 -12.22 -8.60
N SER A 75 1.85 -11.66 -7.39
CA SER A 75 0.71 -11.27 -6.57
C SER A 75 1.01 -10.03 -5.74
N VAL A 76 -0.02 -9.43 -5.16
CA VAL A 76 0.14 -8.44 -4.09
C VAL A 76 0.59 -9.12 -2.78
N PHE A 77 1.16 -8.36 -1.88
CA PHE A 77 1.44 -8.79 -0.51
C PHE A 77 0.28 -8.43 0.42
N SER A 78 0.29 -9.02 1.61
CA SER A 78 -0.72 -8.79 2.65
C SER A 78 -0.09 -8.21 3.92
N GLU A 79 -0.87 -7.45 4.71
CA GLU A 79 -0.46 -7.01 6.05
C GLU A 79 -0.08 -8.20 6.97
N ASN A 80 -0.63 -9.39 6.72
CA ASN A 80 -0.36 -10.60 7.50
C ASN A 80 0.86 -11.40 7.01
N ASP A 81 1.52 -10.98 5.92
CA ASP A 81 2.72 -11.65 5.45
C ASP A 81 3.86 -11.49 6.47
N ILE A 82 4.57 -12.59 6.73
CA ILE A 82 5.71 -12.61 7.64
C ILE A 82 6.86 -11.78 7.06
N SER A 83 7.11 -11.90 5.75
CA SER A 83 8.14 -11.13 5.05
C SER A 83 7.59 -9.76 4.68
N LYS A 84 8.17 -8.72 5.29
CA LYS A 84 7.82 -7.31 5.06
C LYS A 84 8.72 -6.62 4.02
N ASP A 85 9.60 -7.37 3.39
CA ASP A 85 10.55 -6.94 2.36
C ASP A 85 10.02 -7.12 0.94
N ARG A 86 8.71 -7.21 0.77
CA ARG A 86 8.05 -7.42 -0.53
C ARG A 86 7.59 -6.11 -1.14
N VAL A 87 7.75 -6.02 -2.47
CA VAL A 87 7.32 -4.85 -3.25
C VAL A 87 6.54 -5.27 -4.49
N VAL A 88 5.64 -4.40 -4.93
CA VAL A 88 4.90 -4.55 -6.20
C VAL A 88 5.25 -3.38 -7.10
N LEU A 89 5.70 -3.67 -8.32
CA LEU A 89 6.14 -2.69 -9.30
C LEU A 89 5.08 -2.48 -10.39
N ASP A 90 5.06 -1.28 -10.97
CA ASP A 90 4.36 -1.08 -12.24
C ASP A 90 5.13 -1.69 -13.44
N GLU A 91 4.42 -1.91 -14.55
CA GLU A 91 4.98 -2.53 -15.77
C GLU A 91 6.14 -1.73 -16.37
N ASN A 92 6.10 -0.38 -16.31
CA ASN A 92 7.15 0.46 -16.90
C ASN A 92 8.45 0.34 -16.11
N THR A 93 8.36 0.37 -14.79
CA THR A 93 9.51 0.15 -13.89
C THR A 93 10.10 -1.25 -14.06
N ALA A 94 9.24 -2.27 -14.15
CA ALA A 94 9.68 -3.64 -14.38
C ALA A 94 10.42 -3.77 -15.71
N TRP A 95 9.89 -3.18 -16.79
CA TRP A 95 10.52 -3.19 -18.10
C TRP A 95 11.85 -2.43 -18.11
N THR A 96 11.89 -1.24 -17.53
CA THR A 96 13.10 -0.41 -17.48
C THR A 96 14.24 -1.12 -16.75
N LEU A 97 13.94 -1.76 -15.61
CA LEU A 97 14.96 -2.44 -14.81
C LEU A 97 15.36 -3.81 -15.35
N PHE A 98 14.42 -4.58 -15.88
CA PHE A 98 14.63 -6.00 -16.17
C PHE A 98 14.44 -6.38 -17.63
N GLY A 99 13.80 -5.54 -18.45
CA GLY A 99 13.41 -5.87 -19.82
C GLY A 99 12.36 -6.99 -19.88
N ALA A 100 11.66 -7.25 -18.79
CA ALA A 100 10.69 -8.34 -18.65
C ALA A 100 9.64 -8.00 -17.60
N TYR A 101 8.48 -8.65 -17.68
CA TYR A 101 7.40 -8.51 -16.69
C TYR A 101 7.32 -9.68 -15.70
N ASP A 102 7.78 -10.88 -16.10
CA ASP A 102 7.82 -12.05 -15.23
C ASP A 102 9.09 -12.04 -14.38
N ILE A 103 9.07 -11.22 -13.35
CA ILE A 103 10.21 -10.93 -12.47
C ILE A 103 9.90 -11.15 -11.00
N ALA A 104 8.78 -11.78 -10.68
CA ALA A 104 8.47 -12.15 -9.29
C ALA A 104 9.58 -13.01 -8.69
N GLY A 105 9.96 -12.72 -7.45
CA GLY A 105 11.09 -13.35 -6.76
C GLY A 105 12.46 -12.72 -7.03
N LYS A 106 12.60 -11.83 -8.03
CA LYS A 106 13.83 -11.04 -8.20
C LYS A 106 13.90 -9.92 -7.18
N THR A 107 15.07 -9.28 -7.06
CA THR A 107 15.31 -8.23 -6.08
C THR A 107 15.55 -6.88 -6.72
N VAL A 108 15.13 -5.83 -6.02
CA VAL A 108 15.46 -4.43 -6.28
C VAL A 108 16.06 -3.80 -5.03
N THR A 109 16.80 -2.72 -5.22
CA THR A 109 17.41 -1.96 -4.13
C THR A 109 16.72 -0.60 -4.03
N ILE A 110 16.28 -0.23 -2.82
CA ILE A 110 15.68 1.04 -2.46
C ILE A 110 16.41 1.55 -1.22
N GLU A 111 16.94 2.77 -1.27
CA GLU A 111 17.72 3.37 -0.17
C GLU A 111 18.80 2.41 0.39
N GLY A 112 19.49 1.69 -0.50
CA GLY A 112 20.55 0.75 -0.12
C GLY A 112 20.07 -0.59 0.46
N ARG A 113 18.77 -0.83 0.62
CA ARG A 113 18.18 -2.08 1.10
C ARG A 113 17.59 -2.89 -0.04
N GLN A 114 17.72 -4.21 0.05
CA GLN A 114 17.15 -5.13 -0.93
C GLN A 114 15.70 -5.50 -0.59
N PHE A 115 14.86 -5.56 -1.63
CA PHE A 115 13.46 -5.94 -1.57
C PHE A 115 13.15 -7.00 -2.62
N VAL A 116 12.28 -7.94 -2.29
CA VAL A 116 11.84 -9.00 -3.19
C VAL A 116 10.60 -8.53 -3.95
N ILE A 117 10.62 -8.66 -5.25
CA ILE A 117 9.45 -8.34 -6.09
C ILE A 117 8.39 -9.43 -5.90
N ALA A 118 7.26 -9.07 -5.30
CA ALA A 118 6.10 -9.94 -5.14
C ALA A 118 5.32 -10.07 -6.44
N GLY A 119 5.23 -8.98 -7.20
CA GLY A 119 4.53 -8.98 -8.47
C GLY A 119 4.71 -7.69 -9.26
N VAL A 120 4.20 -7.74 -10.47
CA VAL A 120 4.15 -6.62 -11.43
C VAL A 120 2.70 -6.38 -11.82
N TYR A 121 2.28 -5.12 -11.78
CA TYR A 121 0.93 -4.74 -12.18
C TYR A 121 0.92 -3.81 -13.38
N LYS A 122 -0.17 -3.88 -14.15
CA LYS A 122 -0.47 -2.93 -15.20
C LYS A 122 -1.32 -1.81 -14.62
N PRO A 123 -0.89 -0.56 -14.70
CA PRO A 123 -1.71 0.57 -14.33
C PRO A 123 -2.99 0.65 -15.16
N SER A 124 -4.04 1.20 -14.56
CA SER A 124 -5.32 1.38 -15.22
C SER A 124 -5.20 2.26 -16.47
N ASP A 125 -5.85 1.84 -17.55
CA ASP A 125 -5.99 2.62 -18.79
C ASP A 125 -7.13 3.65 -18.70
N ASN A 126 -7.80 3.78 -17.54
CA ASN A 126 -8.82 4.76 -17.30
C ASN A 126 -8.28 6.18 -17.55
N LYS A 127 -8.94 6.95 -18.40
CA LYS A 127 -8.49 8.29 -18.80
C LYS A 127 -8.24 9.22 -17.62
N TYR A 128 -9.07 9.16 -16.59
CA TYR A 128 -8.94 10.03 -15.40
C TYR A 128 -7.76 9.60 -14.51
N GLU A 129 -7.58 8.32 -14.29
CA GLU A 129 -6.46 7.78 -13.53
C GLU A 129 -5.13 7.99 -14.26
N LYS A 130 -5.11 7.78 -15.57
CA LYS A 130 -3.96 8.07 -16.42
C LYS A 130 -3.59 9.55 -16.38
N TYR A 131 -4.56 10.45 -16.42
CA TYR A 131 -4.31 11.88 -16.32
C TYR A 131 -3.80 12.29 -14.94
N ALA A 132 -4.36 11.73 -13.87
CA ALA A 132 -3.93 12.02 -12.49
C ALA A 132 -2.52 11.49 -12.20
N ARG A 133 -2.17 10.33 -12.74
CA ARG A 133 -0.84 9.72 -12.56
C ARG A 133 0.23 10.39 -13.43
N GLY A 134 -0.12 10.86 -14.63
CA GLY A 134 0.86 11.29 -15.64
C GLY A 134 1.79 10.16 -16.04
N ASP A 135 3.08 10.47 -16.18
CA ASP A 135 4.15 9.51 -16.49
C ASP A 135 4.83 8.96 -15.21
N GLN A 136 4.24 9.18 -14.03
CA GLN A 136 4.80 8.76 -12.76
C GLN A 136 4.76 7.23 -12.62
N SER A 137 5.90 6.64 -12.28
CA SER A 137 6.02 5.25 -11.88
C SER A 137 5.70 5.08 -10.40
N TYR A 138 5.02 3.98 -10.06
CA TYR A 138 4.65 3.66 -8.69
C TYR A 138 5.19 2.31 -8.24
N LEU A 139 5.60 2.27 -6.97
CA LEU A 139 5.98 1.06 -6.27
C LEU A 139 5.20 0.99 -4.95
N PHE A 140 4.63 -0.17 -4.66
CA PHE A 140 3.95 -0.43 -3.38
C PHE A 140 4.81 -1.29 -2.48
N MET A 141 4.85 -0.94 -1.18
CA MET A 141 5.52 -1.70 -0.12
C MET A 141 4.74 -1.67 1.18
N ASP A 142 5.08 -2.56 2.11
CA ASP A 142 4.49 -2.57 3.46
C ASP A 142 4.76 -1.25 4.19
N TYR A 143 3.73 -0.72 4.87
CA TYR A 143 3.80 0.59 5.53
C TYR A 143 4.83 0.64 6.67
N ASP A 144 4.94 -0.39 7.49
CA ASP A 144 5.89 -0.39 8.60
C ASP A 144 7.34 -0.38 8.06
N THR A 145 7.58 -1.11 6.97
CA THR A 145 8.86 -1.08 6.25
C THR A 145 9.13 0.28 5.62
N PHE A 146 8.12 0.87 4.99
CA PHE A 146 8.20 2.23 4.44
C PHE A 146 8.61 3.26 5.50
N GLN A 147 8.01 3.20 6.69
CA GLN A 147 8.35 4.09 7.80
C GLN A 147 9.79 3.93 8.30
N THR A 148 10.39 2.75 8.16
CA THR A 148 11.80 2.54 8.52
C THR A 148 12.78 3.11 7.49
N LEU A 149 12.33 3.31 6.24
CA LEU A 149 13.14 3.90 5.17
C LEU A 149 12.97 5.42 5.13
N PHE A 150 11.76 5.91 5.32
CA PHE A 150 11.37 7.30 5.14
C PHE A 150 10.79 7.85 6.44
N GLU A 151 11.64 7.95 7.46
CA GLU A 151 11.24 8.43 8.78
C GLU A 151 10.59 9.82 8.72
N GLY A 152 9.52 9.99 9.48
CA GLY A 152 8.79 11.26 9.56
C GLY A 152 7.74 11.47 8.47
N THR A 153 7.64 10.59 7.47
CA THR A 153 6.57 10.64 6.47
C THR A 153 5.25 10.17 7.08
N GLY A 154 4.29 11.08 7.22
CA GLY A 154 2.97 10.77 7.78
C GLY A 154 2.06 10.04 6.78
N ILE A 155 0.99 9.44 7.29
CA ILE A 155 -0.10 8.92 6.46
C ILE A 155 -0.73 10.08 5.68
N THR A 156 -0.84 9.91 4.37
CA THR A 156 -1.42 10.89 3.44
C THR A 156 -2.87 10.53 3.06
N ALA A 157 -3.24 9.26 3.14
CA ALA A 157 -4.59 8.79 2.86
C ALA A 157 -5.02 7.73 3.88
N TYR A 158 -6.27 7.81 4.31
CA TYR A 158 -6.93 6.83 5.16
C TYR A 158 -8.34 6.58 4.68
N GLU A 159 -8.70 5.35 4.49
CA GLU A 159 -10.01 4.89 4.05
C GLU A 159 -10.55 3.84 5.02
N ALA A 160 -11.85 3.84 5.24
CA ALA A 160 -12.47 2.83 6.10
C ALA A 160 -13.93 2.56 5.67
N VAL A 161 -14.33 1.30 5.79
CA VAL A 161 -15.72 0.88 5.73
C VAL A 161 -16.14 0.51 7.14
N LEU A 162 -17.07 1.28 7.70
CA LEU A 162 -17.53 1.18 9.07
C LEU A 162 -19.01 0.84 9.13
N PRO A 163 -19.48 0.09 10.15
CA PRO A 163 -20.89 -0.05 10.44
C PRO A 163 -21.55 1.31 10.67
N ASN A 164 -22.73 1.50 10.14
CA ASN A 164 -23.49 2.73 10.27
C ASN A 164 -24.93 2.46 10.76
N PRO A 165 -25.09 1.97 12.02
CA PRO A 165 -26.38 1.51 12.56
C PRO A 165 -27.43 2.63 12.64
N VAL A 166 -26.96 3.88 12.79
CA VAL A 166 -27.79 5.08 12.71
C VAL A 166 -27.13 6.10 11.79
N LYS A 167 -27.93 6.92 11.12
CA LYS A 167 -27.45 7.90 10.13
C LYS A 167 -26.35 8.79 10.72
N GLY A 168 -25.18 8.79 10.10
CA GLY A 168 -24.05 9.65 10.46
C GLY A 168 -23.13 9.10 11.55
N PHE A 169 -23.42 7.95 12.16
CA PHE A 169 -22.59 7.34 13.18
C PHE A 169 -21.15 7.11 12.70
N ALA A 170 -20.98 6.43 11.57
CA ALA A 170 -19.66 6.09 11.02
C ALA A 170 -18.82 7.36 10.76
N LEU A 171 -19.42 8.39 10.17
CA LEU A 171 -18.75 9.66 9.89
C LEU A 171 -18.33 10.38 11.19
N THR A 172 -19.20 10.37 12.21
CA THR A 172 -18.90 10.98 13.52
C THR A 172 -17.79 10.24 14.24
N ALA A 173 -17.83 8.91 14.24
CA ALA A 173 -16.78 8.08 14.83
C ALA A 173 -15.42 8.34 14.16
N LEU A 174 -15.39 8.40 12.83
CA LEU A 174 -14.18 8.68 12.08
C LEU A 174 -13.61 10.08 12.40
N LYS A 175 -14.44 11.12 12.33
CA LYS A 175 -14.03 12.51 12.66
C LYS A 175 -13.55 12.71 14.09
N THR A 176 -13.98 11.85 15.01
CA THR A 176 -13.53 11.92 16.40
C THR A 176 -12.19 11.21 16.60
N ALA A 177 -11.88 10.21 15.77
CA ALA A 177 -10.64 9.45 15.84
C ALA A 177 -9.47 10.17 15.14
N PHE A 178 -9.74 10.97 14.13
CA PHE A 178 -8.78 11.69 13.28
C PHE A 178 -8.92 13.21 13.41
#